data_5736ec6c5bb9140c834cc448e30a207c
#
_entry.id   5736ec6c5bb9140c834cc448e30a207c
#
_cell.length_a   1.000
_cell.length_b   1.000
_cell.length_c   1.000
_cell.angle_alpha   90.00
_cell.angle_beta   90.00
_cell.angle_gamma   90.00
#
_symmetry.space_group_name_H-M   'P 1'
#
loop_
_entity.id
_entity.type
_entity.pdbx_description
1 polymer ?
#
loop_
_entity_poly.entity_id
_entity_poly.type
_entity_poly.pdbx_seq_one_letter_code
_entity_poly.pdbx_strand_id
1 'polypeptide(L)'
;MIRTMLALFVLCIPALARDNGQYNNVSPEVRQWFRAQKSPKTGGLCCNEADGTYAEEDIRNGVYWTRFEVTKGEWIPVPAEVIIKDANRNGAPVAWWYFQDGKVQIRCYAPGGGV
;
A
#
# COMPACT_ATOMS: atom_id res chain seq x y z
N MET A 1 16.51 -6.69 -22.58
CA MET A 1 15.16 -7.23 -22.44
C MET A 1 14.98 -8.02 -21.16
N ILE A 2 15.89 -8.94 -20.88
CA ILE A 2 15.84 -9.73 -19.64
C ILE A 2 16.08 -8.85 -18.41
N ARG A 3 16.75 -7.74 -18.58
CA ARG A 3 17.09 -6.81 -17.50
C ARG A 3 15.89 -6.10 -16.91
N THR A 4 14.81 -5.95 -17.66
CA THR A 4 13.61 -5.23 -17.19
C THR A 4 12.80 -6.08 -16.21
N MET A 5 12.85 -7.39 -16.32
CA MET A 5 12.13 -8.28 -15.43
C MET A 5 12.76 -8.37 -14.05
N LEU A 6 14.09 -8.26 -13.97
CA LEU A 6 14.80 -8.33 -12.70
C LEU A 6 14.52 -7.12 -11.82
N ALA A 7 14.25 -5.97 -12.42
CA ALA A 7 13.97 -4.74 -11.66
C ALA A 7 12.66 -4.83 -10.87
N LEU A 8 11.70 -5.62 -11.34
CA LEU A 8 10.40 -5.75 -10.67
C LEU A 8 10.47 -6.58 -9.39
N PHE A 9 11.37 -7.55 -9.33
CA PHE A 9 11.55 -8.36 -8.13
C PHE A 9 12.15 -7.61 -6.97
N VAL A 10 12.95 -6.60 -7.27
CA VAL A 10 13.67 -5.84 -6.25
C VAL A 10 12.73 -4.97 -5.42
N LEU A 11 11.53 -4.65 -5.94
CA LEU A 11 10.60 -3.73 -5.28
C LEU A 11 10.04 -4.25 -3.96
N CYS A 12 9.93 -5.55 -3.77
CA CYS A 12 9.42 -6.13 -2.53
C CYS A 12 10.51 -6.63 -1.59
N ILE A 13 11.77 -6.62 -2.01
CA ILE A 13 12.89 -7.06 -1.17
C ILE A 13 13.04 -6.21 0.11
N PRO A 14 12.86 -4.89 0.07
CA PRO A 14 12.99 -4.07 1.28
C PRO A 14 11.98 -4.38 2.38
N ALA A 15 11.01 -5.26 2.13
CA ALA A 15 10.04 -5.67 3.14
C ALA A 15 10.70 -6.09 4.44
N LEU A 16 11.84 -6.76 4.34
CA LEU A 16 12.55 -7.25 5.50
C LEU A 16 13.05 -6.12 6.41
N ALA A 17 13.34 -4.97 5.83
CA ALA A 17 13.87 -3.84 6.59
C ALA A 17 12.77 -3.01 7.25
N ARG A 18 11.51 -3.18 6.86
CA ARG A 18 10.41 -2.37 7.35
C ARG A 18 9.67 -2.98 8.53
N ASP A 19 9.87 -4.24 8.80
CA ASP A 19 9.20 -4.91 9.89
C ASP A 19 9.93 -4.61 11.20
N ASN A 20 9.40 -3.64 11.91
CA ASN A 20 9.92 -3.20 13.21
C ASN A 20 9.03 -3.69 14.36
N GLY A 21 8.24 -4.72 14.14
CA GLY A 21 7.31 -5.21 15.14
C GLY A 21 5.99 -4.44 15.20
N GLN A 22 5.80 -3.49 14.32
CA GLN A 22 4.59 -2.64 14.31
C GLN A 22 3.31 -3.45 14.03
N TYR A 23 3.45 -4.60 13.42
CA TYR A 23 2.32 -5.47 13.09
C TYR A 23 2.23 -6.71 13.96
N ASN A 24 2.95 -6.75 15.08
CA ASN A 24 2.97 -7.92 15.96
C ASN A 24 1.59 -8.26 16.53
N ASN A 25 0.74 -7.26 16.71
CA ASN A 25 -0.60 -7.46 17.23
C ASN A 25 -1.66 -7.72 16.17
N VAL A 26 -1.24 -7.82 14.92
CA VAL A 26 -2.14 -8.09 13.81
C VAL A 26 -2.47 -9.58 13.78
N SER A 27 -3.76 -9.91 13.68
CA SER A 27 -4.19 -11.30 13.65
C SER A 27 -3.66 -12.04 12.41
N PRO A 28 -3.51 -13.38 12.48
CA PRO A 28 -3.08 -14.15 11.30
C PRO A 28 -3.98 -13.96 10.09
N GLU A 29 -5.27 -13.78 10.30
CA GLU A 29 -6.23 -13.56 9.21
C GLU A 29 -5.95 -12.24 8.49
N VAL A 30 -5.69 -11.19 9.25
CA VAL A 30 -5.38 -9.89 8.68
C VAL A 30 -4.03 -9.94 7.95
N ARG A 31 -3.04 -10.63 8.53
CA ARG A 31 -1.74 -10.81 7.87
C ARG A 31 -1.88 -11.52 6.54
N GLN A 32 -2.72 -12.54 6.49
CA GLN A 32 -2.99 -13.27 5.26
C GLN A 32 -3.68 -12.39 4.23
N TRP A 33 -4.60 -11.56 4.68
CA TRP A 33 -5.25 -10.59 3.80
C TRP A 33 -4.23 -9.65 3.15
N PHE A 34 -3.30 -9.11 3.95
CA PHE A 34 -2.25 -8.25 3.42
C PHE A 34 -1.45 -8.92 2.31
N ARG A 35 -1.06 -10.18 2.54
CA ARG A 35 -0.22 -10.93 1.58
C ARG A 35 -0.96 -11.26 0.29
N ALA A 36 -2.29 -11.33 0.35
CA ALA A 36 -3.10 -11.71 -0.81
C ALA A 36 -3.43 -10.52 -1.71
N GLN A 37 -3.19 -9.30 -1.26
CA GLN A 37 -3.60 -8.13 -2.02
C GLN A 37 -2.76 -7.93 -3.26
N LYS A 38 -3.43 -7.55 -4.33
CA LYS A 38 -2.81 -7.27 -5.62
C LYS A 38 -3.24 -5.91 -6.12
N SER A 39 -2.33 -5.22 -6.80
CA SER A 39 -2.64 -3.96 -7.43
C SER A 39 -3.62 -4.20 -8.59
N PRO A 40 -4.78 -3.55 -8.61
CA PRO A 40 -5.68 -3.65 -9.75
C PRO A 40 -5.05 -3.13 -11.04
N LYS A 41 -4.11 -2.22 -10.92
CA LYS A 41 -3.44 -1.62 -12.07
C LYS A 41 -2.47 -2.60 -12.74
N THR A 42 -1.68 -3.34 -11.96
CA THR A 42 -0.61 -4.18 -12.49
C THR A 42 -0.91 -5.67 -12.40
N GLY A 43 -1.83 -6.07 -11.54
CA GLY A 43 -2.05 -7.48 -11.20
C GLY A 43 -0.99 -8.08 -10.30
N GLY A 44 0.07 -7.32 -9.98
CA GLY A 44 1.13 -7.78 -9.10
C GLY A 44 0.79 -7.61 -7.64
N LEU A 45 1.49 -8.34 -6.78
CA LEU A 45 1.29 -8.26 -5.33
C LEU A 45 1.61 -6.87 -4.80
N CYS A 46 0.83 -6.44 -3.80
CA CYS A 46 1.11 -5.19 -3.08
C CYS A 46 2.26 -5.33 -2.10
N CYS A 47 2.85 -6.51 -2.00
CA CYS A 47 3.82 -6.93 -1.00
C CYS A 47 3.11 -7.32 0.30
N ASN A 48 3.82 -7.47 1.40
CA ASN A 48 3.20 -7.94 2.64
C ASN A 48 2.87 -6.79 3.60
N GLU A 49 2.40 -7.12 4.79
CA GLU A 49 2.00 -6.13 5.77
C GLU A 49 3.13 -5.19 6.20
N ALA A 50 4.37 -5.66 6.14
CA ALA A 50 5.52 -4.84 6.52
C ALA A 50 5.79 -3.71 5.52
N ASP A 51 5.30 -3.83 4.30
CA ASP A 51 5.44 -2.80 3.27
C ASP A 51 4.28 -1.82 3.26
N GLY A 52 3.15 -2.19 3.86
CA GLY A 52 2.00 -1.31 3.97
C GLY A 52 2.20 -0.30 5.08
N THR A 53 1.72 0.91 4.87
CA THR A 53 1.79 2.00 5.86
C THR A 53 0.38 2.46 6.20
N TYR A 54 0.07 2.56 7.49
CA TYR A 54 -1.18 3.15 7.91
C TYR A 54 -1.22 4.61 7.47
N ALA A 55 -2.35 5.02 6.96
CA ALA A 55 -2.49 6.32 6.34
C ALA A 55 -3.73 7.04 6.86
N GLU A 56 -3.72 8.36 6.75
CA GLU A 56 -4.92 9.15 6.93
C GLU A 56 -5.63 9.26 5.59
N GLU A 57 -6.93 9.44 5.63
CA GLU A 57 -7.77 9.40 4.43
C GLU A 57 -8.76 10.54 4.44
N ASP A 58 -8.98 11.12 3.27
CA ASP A 58 -10.01 12.11 3.05
C ASP A 58 -10.63 11.85 1.67
N ILE A 59 -11.88 12.21 1.52
CA ILE A 59 -12.57 12.06 0.24
C ILE A 59 -12.96 13.45 -0.24
N ARG A 60 -12.46 13.82 -1.44
CA ARG A 60 -12.71 15.14 -2.04
C ARG A 60 -13.23 14.92 -3.45
N ASN A 61 -14.48 15.34 -3.70
CA ASN A 61 -15.11 15.20 -5.01
C ASN A 61 -15.02 13.77 -5.57
N GLY A 62 -15.25 12.78 -4.69
CA GLY A 62 -15.21 11.38 -5.09
C GLY A 62 -13.83 10.78 -5.25
N VAL A 63 -12.79 11.52 -4.94
CA VAL A 63 -11.40 11.04 -5.03
C VAL A 63 -10.86 10.86 -3.63
N TYR A 64 -10.20 9.72 -3.38
CA TYR A 64 -9.49 9.52 -2.13
C TYR A 64 -8.21 10.33 -2.14
N TRP A 65 -7.94 10.99 -1.03
CA TRP A 65 -6.68 11.67 -0.74
C TRP A 65 -6.10 11.05 0.50
N THR A 66 -4.79 10.90 0.53
CA THR A 66 -4.13 10.26 1.65
C THR A 66 -2.86 11.01 2.03
N ARG A 67 -2.47 10.84 3.28
CA ARG A 67 -1.16 11.27 3.76
C ARG A 67 -0.67 10.27 4.80
N PHE A 68 0.64 10.12 4.85
CA PHE A 68 1.29 9.22 5.79
C PHE A 68 2.72 9.75 6.00
N GLU A 69 3.50 9.04 6.78
CA GLU A 69 4.80 9.53 7.23
C GLU A 69 5.67 10.09 6.09
N VAL A 70 5.82 9.34 5.02
CA VAL A 70 6.74 9.74 3.94
C VAL A 70 6.24 10.94 3.14
N THR A 71 4.95 11.24 3.18
CA THR A 71 4.41 12.43 2.50
C THR A 71 4.66 13.70 3.30
N LYS A 72 5.17 13.58 4.54
CA LYS A 72 5.49 14.69 5.42
C LYS A 72 4.33 15.63 5.66
N GLY A 73 3.15 15.05 5.83
CA GLY A 73 1.93 15.80 6.10
C GLY A 73 1.22 16.33 4.86
N GLU A 74 1.78 16.10 3.69
CA GLU A 74 1.17 16.54 2.44
C GLU A 74 0.10 15.54 2.00
N TRP A 75 -1.08 16.04 1.64
CA TRP A 75 -2.13 15.21 1.07
C TRP A 75 -1.84 14.96 -0.40
N ILE A 76 -1.91 13.71 -0.81
CA ILE A 76 -1.72 13.32 -2.20
C ILE A 76 -2.95 12.56 -2.69
N PRO A 77 -3.33 12.72 -3.96
CA PRO A 77 -4.47 11.99 -4.51
C PRO A 77 -4.12 10.52 -4.74
N VAL A 78 -5.09 9.66 -4.51
CA VAL A 78 -4.95 8.22 -4.76
C VAL A 78 -5.54 7.91 -6.13
N PRO A 79 -4.73 7.39 -7.08
CA PRO A 79 -5.27 6.99 -8.37
C PRO A 79 -6.33 5.89 -8.20
N ALA A 80 -7.45 6.02 -8.89
CA ALA A 80 -8.53 5.05 -8.77
C ALA A 80 -8.08 3.62 -9.15
N GLU A 81 -7.13 3.52 -10.04
CA GLU A 81 -6.64 2.25 -10.57
C GLU A 81 -5.82 1.42 -9.58
N VAL A 82 -5.37 2.02 -8.47
CA VAL A 82 -4.60 1.29 -7.45
C VAL A 82 -5.43 0.99 -6.21
N ILE A 83 -6.70 1.35 -6.19
CA ILE A 83 -7.58 1.12 -5.05
C ILE A 83 -8.02 -0.33 -5.02
N ILE A 84 -7.72 -1.01 -3.93
CA ILE A 84 -8.10 -2.40 -3.72
C ILE A 84 -9.62 -2.47 -3.52
N LYS A 85 -10.25 -3.41 -4.22
CA LYS A 85 -11.70 -3.57 -4.17
C LYS A 85 -12.18 -4.49 -3.06
N ASP A 86 -11.30 -5.32 -2.53
CA ASP A 86 -11.62 -6.16 -1.38
C ASP A 86 -11.86 -5.30 -0.14
N ALA A 87 -12.74 -5.78 0.72
CA ALA A 87 -12.97 -5.11 2.01
C ALA A 87 -11.68 -5.06 2.81
N ASN A 88 -11.39 -3.92 3.40
CA ASN A 88 -10.21 -3.75 4.23
C ASN A 88 -10.42 -4.43 5.58
N ARG A 89 -9.81 -5.58 5.76
CA ARG A 89 -9.93 -6.33 7.00
C ARG A 89 -9.16 -5.74 8.17
N ASN A 90 -8.26 -4.83 7.87
CA ASN A 90 -7.52 -4.12 8.89
C ASN A 90 -8.33 -2.98 9.52
N GLY A 91 -9.27 -2.41 8.77
CA GLY A 91 -10.12 -1.31 9.24
C GLY A 91 -9.55 0.07 9.01
N ALA A 92 -8.26 0.27 9.19
CA ALA A 92 -7.61 1.55 8.93
C ALA A 92 -7.10 1.61 7.50
N PRO A 93 -7.05 2.80 6.86
CA PRO A 93 -6.49 2.91 5.52
C PRO A 93 -5.04 2.46 5.48
N VAL A 94 -4.65 1.79 4.41
CA VAL A 94 -3.28 1.30 4.21
C VAL A 94 -2.81 1.69 2.82
N ALA A 95 -1.62 2.26 2.73
CA ALA A 95 -0.97 2.58 1.47
C ALA A 95 0.30 1.73 1.32
N TRP A 96 0.45 1.10 0.16
CA TRP A 96 1.71 0.50 -0.28
C TRP A 96 2.30 1.46 -1.30
N TRP A 97 3.50 1.94 -1.04
CA TRP A 97 4.08 3.04 -1.80
C TRP A 97 5.52 2.76 -2.19
N TYR A 98 6.01 3.54 -3.13
CA TYR A 98 7.41 3.49 -3.56
C TYR A 98 7.80 4.88 -4.07
N PHE A 99 9.10 5.11 -4.19
CA PHE A 99 9.58 6.34 -4.80
C PHE A 99 9.87 6.11 -6.28
N GLN A 100 9.49 7.08 -7.08
CA GLN A 100 9.87 7.15 -8.47
C GLN A 100 10.23 8.60 -8.79
N ASP A 101 11.45 8.81 -9.26
CA ASP A 101 11.96 10.15 -9.57
C ASP A 101 11.82 11.10 -8.38
N GLY A 102 12.08 10.60 -7.19
CA GLY A 102 11.99 11.38 -5.95
C GLY A 102 10.59 11.68 -5.47
N LYS A 103 9.57 11.14 -6.11
CA LYS A 103 8.17 11.35 -5.74
C LYS A 103 7.55 10.08 -5.20
N VAL A 104 6.67 10.23 -4.22
CA VAL A 104 5.92 9.11 -3.67
C VAL A 104 4.87 8.67 -4.69
N GLN A 105 4.88 7.38 -5.00
CA GLN A 105 3.88 6.74 -5.83
C GLN A 105 3.16 5.69 -5.01
N ILE A 106 1.87 5.51 -5.22
CA ILE A 106 1.09 4.51 -4.51
C ILE A 106 0.92 3.30 -5.41
N ARG A 107 1.40 2.14 -4.93
CA ARG A 107 1.26 0.87 -5.65
C ARG A 107 -0.12 0.27 -5.44
N CYS A 108 -0.58 0.28 -4.20
CA CYS A 108 -1.89 -0.22 -3.81
C CYS A 108 -2.41 0.66 -2.68
N TYR A 109 -3.72 0.80 -2.62
CA TYR A 109 -4.36 1.54 -1.55
C TYR A 109 -5.60 0.80 -1.08
N ALA A 110 -5.69 0.57 0.22
CA ALA A 110 -6.86 -0.03 0.84
C ALA A 110 -7.60 1.05 1.63
N PRO A 111 -8.77 1.52 1.15
CA PRO A 111 -9.55 2.49 1.91
C PRO A 111 -9.96 1.96 3.28
N GLY A 112 -10.02 2.84 4.24
CA GLY A 112 -10.46 2.48 5.58
C GLY A 112 -11.98 2.39 5.68
N GLY A 113 -12.43 1.86 6.82
CA GLY A 113 -13.86 1.80 7.12
C GLY A 113 -14.65 0.84 6.23
N GLY A 114 -13.98 -0.05 5.53
CA GLY A 114 -14.60 -0.97 4.59
C GLY A 114 -15.25 -2.18 5.24
N VAL A 115 -15.86 -1.98 6.34
CA VAL A 115 -16.51 -3.09 7.08
C VAL A 115 -17.99 -3.12 6.78
#